data_e595a8b074fa3f5412895b1f6c759197
#
_entry.id   e595a8b074fa3f5412895b1f6c759197
#
_cell.length_a   1.000
_cell.length_b   1.000
_cell.length_c   1.000
_cell.angle_alpha   90.00
_cell.angle_beta   90.00
_cell.angle_gamma   90.00
#
_symmetry.space_group_name_H-M   'P 1'
#
loop_
_entity.id
_entity.type
_entity.pdbx_description
1 polymer ?
#
loop_
_entity_poly.entity_id
_entity_poly.type
_entity_poly.pdbx_seq_one_letter_code
_entity_poly.pdbx_strand_id
1 'polypeptide(L)'
;MQKYPGEAGGLILISTGGMDEATLKALRRKYRLAPLMLWYMKHCNYEKLKPKLISASLRHIRDETPEEIAYAKDMFETIFRDFTQEKDVHISSLLADLMRQRPVTAVDFAALAGRILLILPNQDFFSEKMQKDLIALMHDPKIAYVSGGHLSTVLKTQDYVRVIREFLTETFA
;
A
#
# COMPACT_ATOMS: atom_id res chain seq x y z
N MET A 1 -9.10 -0.50 -14.38
CA MET A 1 -10.45 0.08 -14.29
C MET A 1 -10.62 1.33 -15.17
N GLN A 2 -9.79 2.36 -15.06
CA GLN A 2 -9.93 3.58 -15.90
C GLN A 2 -9.85 3.35 -17.43
N LYS A 3 -9.03 2.38 -17.87
CA LYS A 3 -8.90 2.03 -19.29
C LYS A 3 -9.92 0.98 -19.74
N TYR A 4 -10.38 0.11 -18.84
CA TYR A 4 -11.21 -1.07 -19.15
C TYR A 4 -12.30 -1.24 -18.08
N PRO A 5 -13.30 -0.34 -18.03
CA PRO A 5 -14.26 -0.28 -16.91
C PRO A 5 -15.24 -1.45 -16.83
N GLY A 6 -15.27 -2.36 -17.77
CA GLY A 6 -16.18 -3.53 -17.75
C GLY A 6 -15.47 -4.88 -17.56
N GLU A 7 -14.14 -4.89 -17.48
CA GLU A 7 -13.37 -6.15 -17.47
C GLU A 7 -13.12 -6.72 -16.07
N ALA A 8 -13.21 -5.87 -15.01
CA ALA A 8 -12.98 -6.31 -13.65
C ALA A 8 -14.27 -6.85 -13.01
N GLY A 9 -14.26 -8.09 -12.53
CA GLY A 9 -15.37 -8.69 -11.80
C GLY A 9 -15.57 -8.11 -10.40
N GLY A 10 -14.49 -7.71 -9.72
CA GLY A 10 -14.46 -7.10 -8.39
C GLY A 10 -13.11 -6.45 -8.11
N LEU A 11 -12.98 -5.83 -6.94
CA LEU A 11 -11.76 -5.14 -6.51
C LEU A 11 -11.45 -5.46 -5.05
N ILE A 12 -10.23 -5.85 -4.78
CA ILE A 12 -9.72 -6.01 -3.42
C ILE A 12 -8.60 -5.00 -3.22
N LEU A 13 -8.77 -4.11 -2.26
CA LEU A 13 -7.78 -3.12 -1.86
C LEU A 13 -7.27 -3.44 -0.46
N ILE A 14 -5.95 -3.49 -0.31
CA ILE A 14 -5.30 -3.87 0.94
C ILE A 14 -4.34 -2.76 1.36
N SER A 15 -4.41 -2.33 2.63
CA SER A 15 -3.48 -1.35 3.21
C SER A 15 -3.27 -0.15 2.29
N THR A 16 -4.36 0.45 1.82
CA THR A 16 -4.31 1.57 0.88
C THR A 16 -4.97 2.81 1.44
N GLY A 17 -4.46 3.96 1.08
CA GLY A 17 -5.08 5.26 1.35
C GLY A 17 -5.82 5.79 0.13
N GLY A 18 -6.56 6.88 0.34
CA GLY A 18 -7.22 7.59 -0.76
C GLY A 18 -6.20 8.15 -1.75
N MET A 19 -6.58 8.11 -3.02
CA MET A 19 -5.90 8.80 -4.11
C MET A 19 -6.76 9.96 -4.63
N ASP A 20 -7.56 10.54 -3.73
CA ASP A 20 -8.37 11.74 -3.97
C ASP A 20 -7.48 12.98 -4.14
N GLU A 21 -8.08 14.08 -4.61
CA GLU A 21 -7.36 15.34 -4.85
C GLU A 21 -6.61 15.85 -3.62
N ALA A 22 -7.23 15.81 -2.43
CA ALA A 22 -6.63 16.33 -1.21
C ALA A 22 -5.43 15.48 -0.77
N THR A 23 -5.56 14.16 -0.85
CA THR A 23 -4.50 13.20 -0.55
C THR A 23 -3.33 13.35 -1.51
N LEU A 24 -3.58 13.40 -2.82
CA LEU A 24 -2.53 13.60 -3.81
C LEU A 24 -1.81 14.94 -3.63
N LYS A 25 -2.53 16.01 -3.31
CA LYS A 25 -1.93 17.32 -3.00
C LYS A 25 -1.02 17.25 -1.78
N ALA A 26 -1.44 16.56 -0.71
CA ALA A 26 -0.64 16.36 0.49
C ALA A 26 0.63 15.52 0.19
N LEU A 27 0.50 14.45 -0.58
CA LEU A 27 1.61 13.60 -1.01
C LEU A 27 2.61 14.37 -1.90
N ARG A 28 2.14 15.13 -2.89
CA ARG A 28 2.98 15.99 -3.74
C ARG A 28 3.78 17.00 -2.91
N ARG A 29 3.15 17.59 -1.89
CA ARG A 29 3.83 18.50 -0.96
C ARG A 29 4.89 17.77 -0.13
N LYS A 30 4.54 16.61 0.44
CA LYS A 30 5.43 15.78 1.28
C LYS A 30 6.66 15.31 0.49
N TYR A 31 6.44 14.85 -0.74
CA TYR A 31 7.47 14.27 -1.61
C TYR A 31 8.02 15.24 -2.66
N ARG A 32 7.88 16.56 -2.44
CA ARG A 32 8.39 17.57 -3.39
C ARG A 32 9.90 17.46 -3.67
N LEU A 33 10.65 16.86 -2.74
CA LEU A 33 12.09 16.64 -2.87
C LEU A 33 12.44 15.25 -3.43
N ALA A 34 11.44 14.46 -3.87
CA ALA A 34 11.68 13.13 -4.44
C ALA A 34 12.69 13.12 -5.59
N PRO A 35 12.74 14.11 -6.50
CA PRO A 35 13.79 14.16 -7.54
C PRO A 35 15.21 14.24 -6.99
N LEU A 36 15.40 15.02 -5.92
CA LEU A 36 16.70 15.12 -5.23
C LEU A 36 17.04 13.81 -4.52
N MET A 37 16.07 13.18 -3.89
CA MET A 37 16.26 11.87 -3.25
C MET A 37 16.63 10.81 -4.28
N LEU A 38 15.93 10.75 -5.42
CA LEU A 38 16.25 9.83 -6.53
C LEU A 38 17.66 10.08 -7.10
N TRP A 39 18.03 11.35 -7.26
CA TRP A 39 19.39 11.71 -7.67
C TRP A 39 20.43 11.21 -6.66
N TYR A 40 20.19 11.44 -5.36
CA TYR A 40 21.07 10.92 -4.30
C TYR A 40 21.16 9.39 -4.34
N MET A 41 20.05 8.70 -4.46
CA MET A 41 20.01 7.23 -4.54
C MET A 41 20.83 6.69 -5.72
N LYS A 42 20.82 7.38 -6.86
CA LYS A 42 21.62 7.01 -8.05
C LYS A 42 23.12 7.17 -7.87
N HIS A 43 23.57 8.06 -6.97
CA HIS A 43 24.97 8.44 -6.85
C HIS A 43 25.60 8.06 -5.50
N CYS A 44 24.79 7.57 -4.54
CA CYS A 44 25.30 7.15 -3.22
C CYS A 44 25.93 5.75 -3.27
N ASN A 45 26.70 5.43 -2.21
CA ASN A 45 27.10 4.05 -1.97
C ASN A 45 25.89 3.27 -1.45
N TYR A 46 25.28 2.50 -2.32
CA TYR A 46 24.01 1.81 -2.06
C TYR A 46 24.15 0.76 -0.94
N GLU A 47 25.27 0.07 -0.84
CA GLU A 47 25.49 -0.92 0.24
C GLU A 47 25.47 -0.28 1.64
N LYS A 48 25.89 0.99 1.75
CA LYS A 48 25.75 1.76 3.00
C LYS A 48 24.33 2.28 3.23
N LEU A 49 23.51 2.35 2.19
CA LEU A 49 22.10 2.77 2.28
C LEU A 49 21.19 1.63 2.70
N LYS A 50 21.43 0.40 2.24
CA LYS A 50 20.59 -0.78 2.52
C LYS A 50 20.20 -0.95 4.01
N PRO A 51 21.12 -0.93 4.98
CA PRO A 51 20.76 -1.09 6.40
C PRO A 51 19.79 0.00 6.89
N LYS A 52 19.92 1.22 6.36
CA LYS A 52 19.02 2.33 6.69
C LYS A 52 17.62 2.13 6.11
N LEU A 53 17.52 1.57 4.92
CA LEU A 53 16.24 1.24 4.28
C LEU A 53 15.53 0.12 5.05
N ILE A 54 16.24 -0.95 5.42
CA ILE A 54 15.71 -2.03 6.27
C ILE A 54 15.19 -1.45 7.60
N SER A 55 16.01 -0.67 8.30
CA SER A 55 15.63 -0.03 9.55
C SER A 55 14.42 0.90 9.41
N ALA A 56 14.31 1.61 8.28
CA ALA A 56 13.16 2.46 7.99
C ALA A 56 11.89 1.64 7.77
N SER A 57 11.97 0.51 7.06
CA SER A 57 10.85 -0.40 6.82
C SER A 57 10.34 -1.03 8.10
N LEU A 58 11.25 -1.47 8.97
CA LEU A 58 10.90 -2.06 10.27
C LEU A 58 10.18 -1.09 11.22
N ARG A 59 10.35 0.22 11.06
CA ARG A 59 9.62 1.22 11.86
C ARG A 59 8.11 1.28 11.57
N HIS A 60 7.66 0.67 10.49
CA HIS A 60 6.24 0.56 10.15
C HIS A 60 5.56 -0.69 10.72
N ILE A 61 6.32 -1.55 11.40
CA ILE A 61 5.77 -2.68 12.15
C ILE A 61 5.12 -2.16 13.43
N ARG A 62 3.88 -2.54 13.68
CA ARG A 62 3.08 -2.12 14.84
C ARG A 62 2.29 -3.29 15.37
N ASP A 63 2.20 -3.40 16.71
CA ASP A 63 1.43 -4.43 17.44
C ASP A 63 1.75 -5.87 17.01
N GLU A 64 3.03 -6.14 16.75
CA GLU A 64 3.50 -7.47 16.37
C GLU A 64 4.28 -8.11 17.51
N THR A 65 4.27 -9.45 17.56
CA THR A 65 5.05 -10.22 18.52
C THR A 65 6.55 -10.12 18.23
N PRO A 66 7.42 -10.42 19.22
CA PRO A 66 8.85 -10.48 18.98
C PRO A 66 9.25 -11.44 17.85
N GLU A 67 8.53 -12.56 17.70
CA GLU A 67 8.74 -13.55 16.64
C GLU A 67 8.38 -12.98 15.26
N GLU A 68 7.27 -12.27 15.15
CA GLU A 68 6.85 -11.59 13.92
C GLU A 68 7.83 -10.48 13.52
N ILE A 69 8.35 -9.73 14.48
CA ILE A 69 9.38 -8.71 14.25
C ILE A 69 10.68 -9.36 13.75
N ALA A 70 11.11 -10.47 14.37
CA ALA A 70 12.28 -11.21 13.95
C ALA A 70 12.13 -11.78 12.52
N TYR A 71 10.97 -12.35 12.22
CA TYR A 71 10.64 -12.82 10.88
C TYR A 71 10.65 -11.67 9.83
N ALA A 72 10.04 -10.54 10.15
CA ALA A 72 10.05 -9.38 9.25
C ALA A 72 11.46 -8.87 8.98
N LYS A 73 12.32 -8.87 10.00
CA LYS A 73 13.73 -8.47 9.85
C LYS A 73 14.46 -9.41 8.92
N ASP A 74 14.37 -10.71 9.11
CA ASP A 74 15.00 -11.73 8.26
C ASP A 74 14.49 -11.63 6.81
N MET A 75 13.19 -11.46 6.64
CA MET A 75 12.57 -11.24 5.33
C MET A 75 13.17 -10.01 4.63
N PHE A 76 13.26 -8.86 5.31
CA PHE A 76 13.84 -7.65 4.69
C PHE A 76 15.33 -7.83 4.40
N GLU A 77 16.09 -8.43 5.29
CA GLU A 77 17.51 -8.73 5.05
C GLU A 77 17.68 -9.63 3.82
N THR A 78 16.81 -10.62 3.66
CA THR A 78 16.80 -11.50 2.49
C THR A 78 16.41 -10.76 1.21
N ILE A 79 15.35 -9.96 1.22
CA ILE A 79 14.93 -9.16 0.07
C ILE A 79 16.04 -8.19 -0.35
N PHE A 80 16.59 -7.45 0.61
CA PHE A 80 17.62 -6.43 0.31
C PHE A 80 18.99 -7.03 -0.03
N ARG A 81 19.25 -8.31 0.27
CA ARG A 81 20.50 -8.98 -0.15
C ARG A 81 20.67 -8.90 -1.66
N ASP A 82 19.61 -9.24 -2.41
CA ASP A 82 19.63 -9.30 -3.87
C ASP A 82 19.04 -8.04 -4.54
N PHE A 83 18.72 -7.03 -3.72
CA PHE A 83 18.15 -5.79 -4.21
C PHE A 83 19.26 -4.85 -4.68
N THR A 84 19.20 -4.48 -5.95
CA THR A 84 20.19 -3.58 -6.55
C THR A 84 19.76 -2.12 -6.45
N GLN A 85 20.73 -1.22 -6.52
CA GLN A 85 20.48 0.22 -6.59
C GLN A 85 19.52 0.58 -7.73
N GLU A 86 19.67 -0.05 -8.89
CA GLU A 86 18.81 0.18 -10.05
C GLU A 86 17.36 -0.19 -9.77
N LYS A 87 17.12 -1.37 -9.15
CA LYS A 87 15.77 -1.83 -8.76
C LYS A 87 15.12 -0.85 -7.78
N ASP A 88 15.85 -0.40 -6.77
CA ASP A 88 15.33 0.54 -5.77
C ASP A 88 15.02 1.92 -6.37
N VAL A 89 15.91 2.44 -7.22
CA VAL A 89 15.65 3.67 -7.98
C VAL A 89 14.43 3.53 -8.88
N HIS A 90 14.26 2.37 -9.54
CA HIS A 90 13.09 2.12 -10.39
C HIS A 90 11.79 2.13 -9.56
N ILE A 91 11.73 1.37 -8.47
CA ILE A 91 10.54 1.34 -7.59
C ILE A 91 10.25 2.73 -7.02
N SER A 92 11.27 3.46 -6.57
CA SER A 92 11.11 4.82 -6.07
C SER A 92 10.63 5.81 -7.16
N SER A 93 10.97 5.57 -8.43
CA SER A 93 10.47 6.38 -9.55
C SER A 93 8.97 6.14 -9.82
N LEU A 94 8.47 4.90 -9.58
CA LEU A 94 7.05 4.60 -9.72
C LEU A 94 6.18 5.40 -8.74
N LEU A 95 6.69 5.69 -7.54
CA LEU A 95 6.00 6.58 -6.60
C LEU A 95 5.87 8.00 -7.17
N ALA A 96 6.89 8.51 -7.85
CA ALA A 96 6.83 9.81 -8.51
C ALA A 96 5.81 9.82 -9.65
N ASP A 97 5.70 8.73 -10.41
CA ASP A 97 4.70 8.59 -11.47
C ASP A 97 3.28 8.45 -10.92
N LEU A 98 3.11 7.73 -9.80
CA LEU A 98 1.84 7.64 -9.10
C LEU A 98 1.32 9.04 -8.70
N MET A 99 2.20 9.92 -8.21
CA MET A 99 1.83 11.29 -7.83
C MET A 99 1.44 12.18 -9.03
N ARG A 100 1.76 11.79 -10.26
CA ARG A 100 1.35 12.49 -11.50
C ARG A 100 -0.01 12.05 -12.02
N GLN A 101 -0.53 10.92 -11.50
CA GLN A 101 -1.84 10.43 -11.92
C GLN A 101 -2.96 11.41 -11.56
N ARG A 102 -4.07 11.32 -12.28
CA ARG A 102 -5.27 12.06 -11.88
C ARG A 102 -5.84 11.49 -10.58
N PRO A 103 -6.52 12.29 -9.78
CA PRO A 103 -7.24 11.79 -8.62
C PRO A 103 -8.25 10.72 -9.02
N VAL A 104 -8.45 9.72 -8.16
CA VAL A 104 -9.59 8.81 -8.25
C VAL A 104 -10.86 9.51 -7.78
N THR A 105 -11.96 9.18 -8.41
CA THR A 105 -13.28 9.72 -8.13
C THR A 105 -14.30 8.61 -7.99
N ALA A 106 -15.51 8.90 -7.51
CA ALA A 106 -16.57 7.91 -7.36
C ALA A 106 -16.93 7.21 -8.69
N VAL A 107 -16.79 7.90 -9.82
CA VAL A 107 -17.04 7.31 -11.14
C VAL A 107 -16.09 6.15 -11.46
N ASP A 108 -14.86 6.18 -10.93
CA ASP A 108 -13.88 5.10 -11.15
C ASP A 108 -14.29 3.79 -10.46
N PHE A 109 -15.14 3.86 -9.43
CA PHE A 109 -15.63 2.72 -8.67
C PHE A 109 -17.07 2.31 -9.02
N ALA A 110 -17.80 3.14 -9.76
CA ALA A 110 -19.24 2.95 -10.01
C ALA A 110 -19.60 1.60 -10.62
N ALA A 111 -18.78 1.09 -11.56
CA ALA A 111 -18.99 -0.21 -12.20
C ALA A 111 -18.78 -1.42 -11.23
N LEU A 112 -18.24 -1.19 -10.04
CA LEU A 112 -17.92 -2.21 -9.04
C LEU A 112 -18.75 -2.09 -7.76
N ALA A 113 -19.87 -1.34 -7.78
CA ALA A 113 -20.75 -1.21 -6.63
C ALA A 113 -21.10 -2.57 -6.02
N GLY A 114 -20.96 -2.73 -4.70
CA GLY A 114 -21.17 -3.98 -3.97
C GLY A 114 -20.11 -5.08 -4.23
N ARG A 115 -19.10 -4.84 -5.07
CA ARG A 115 -18.04 -5.81 -5.42
C ARG A 115 -16.64 -5.30 -5.08
N ILE A 116 -16.53 -4.48 -4.04
CA ILE A 116 -15.27 -3.96 -3.53
C ILE A 116 -15.06 -4.46 -2.11
N LEU A 117 -13.89 -5.06 -1.87
CA LEU A 117 -13.40 -5.36 -0.53
C LEU A 117 -12.25 -4.40 -0.19
N LEU A 118 -12.35 -3.73 0.94
CA LEU A 118 -11.30 -2.90 1.50
C LEU A 118 -10.81 -3.52 2.81
N ILE A 119 -9.55 -3.96 2.85
CA ILE A 119 -8.91 -4.52 4.05
C ILE A 119 -7.96 -3.49 4.63
N LEU A 120 -8.25 -3.04 5.85
CA LEU A 120 -7.55 -1.97 6.54
C LEU A 120 -6.86 -2.50 7.79
N PRO A 121 -5.52 -2.44 7.91
CA PRO A 121 -4.85 -2.61 9.18
C PRO A 121 -5.27 -1.50 10.15
N ASN A 122 -5.47 -1.86 11.42
CA ASN A 122 -5.92 -0.90 12.43
C ASN A 122 -4.83 0.11 12.84
N GLN A 123 -3.56 -0.15 12.50
CA GLN A 123 -2.41 0.72 12.77
C GLN A 123 -1.59 1.02 11.51
N ASP A 124 -2.25 1.20 10.38
CA ASP A 124 -1.60 1.59 9.13
C ASP A 124 -1.01 3.02 9.23
N PHE A 125 -0.05 3.31 8.36
CA PHE A 125 0.47 4.68 8.22
C PHE A 125 -0.50 5.62 7.46
N PHE A 126 -1.51 5.09 6.80
CA PHE A 126 -2.61 5.88 6.23
C PHE A 126 -3.53 6.36 7.36
N SER A 127 -3.72 7.67 7.45
CA SER A 127 -4.57 8.24 8.47
C SER A 127 -6.03 7.81 8.31
N GLU A 128 -6.76 7.77 9.41
CA GLU A 128 -8.20 7.48 9.41
C GLU A 128 -8.98 8.38 8.44
N LYS A 129 -8.56 9.66 8.32
CA LYS A 129 -9.14 10.59 7.34
C LYS A 129 -8.94 10.10 5.92
N MET A 130 -7.73 9.68 5.54
CA MET A 130 -7.44 9.17 4.19
C MET A 130 -8.23 7.91 3.88
N GLN A 131 -8.42 7.03 4.86
CA GLN A 131 -9.25 5.84 4.72
C GLN A 131 -10.73 6.20 4.54
N LYS A 132 -11.27 7.12 5.34
CA LYS A 132 -12.65 7.62 5.21
C LYS A 132 -12.90 8.31 3.86
N ASP A 133 -11.96 9.13 3.41
CA ASP A 133 -12.05 9.81 2.12
C ASP A 133 -12.08 8.78 0.97
N LEU A 134 -11.28 7.70 1.04
CA LEU A 134 -11.30 6.61 0.06
C LEU A 134 -12.65 5.86 0.09
N ILE A 135 -13.15 5.49 1.28
CA ILE A 135 -14.42 4.79 1.45
C ILE A 135 -15.57 5.61 0.85
N ALA A 136 -15.57 6.93 1.07
CA ALA A 136 -16.61 7.83 0.56
C ALA A 136 -16.68 7.90 -0.99
N LEU A 137 -15.62 7.46 -1.70
CA LEU A 137 -15.63 7.37 -3.16
C LEU A 137 -16.25 6.06 -3.66
N MET A 138 -16.46 5.07 -2.79
CA MET A 138 -16.94 3.75 -3.17
C MET A 138 -18.44 3.61 -2.91
N HIS A 139 -19.10 2.81 -3.73
CA HIS A 139 -20.50 2.46 -3.53
C HIS A 139 -20.57 1.09 -2.85
N ASP A 140 -21.03 1.08 -1.60
CA ASP A 140 -21.25 -0.11 -0.78
C ASP A 140 -20.04 -1.08 -0.73
N PRO A 141 -18.84 -0.61 -0.30
CA PRO A 141 -17.69 -1.48 -0.15
C PRO A 141 -17.83 -2.35 1.09
N LYS A 142 -17.45 -3.62 1.01
CA LYS A 142 -17.20 -4.44 2.20
C LYS A 142 -15.90 -3.99 2.85
N ILE A 143 -15.94 -3.68 4.14
CA ILE A 143 -14.76 -3.23 4.90
C ILE A 143 -14.40 -4.29 5.93
N ALA A 144 -13.15 -4.70 5.95
CA ALA A 144 -12.59 -5.60 6.95
C ALA A 144 -11.38 -4.95 7.63
N TYR A 145 -11.31 -5.08 8.95
CA TYR A 145 -10.17 -4.62 9.73
C TYR A 145 -9.33 -5.81 10.16
N VAL A 146 -8.01 -5.68 10.01
CA VAL A 146 -7.01 -6.67 10.47
C VAL A 146 -6.09 -6.00 11.48
N SER A 147 -5.67 -6.75 12.50
CA SER A 147 -4.74 -6.21 13.49
C SER A 147 -3.34 -6.00 12.89
N GLY A 148 -2.59 -5.03 13.41
CA GLY A 148 -1.23 -4.73 13.01
C GLY A 148 -1.08 -3.51 12.10
N GLY A 149 0.14 -3.32 11.60
CA GLY A 149 0.55 -2.20 10.76
C GLY A 149 0.50 -2.52 9.26
N HIS A 150 1.17 -1.70 8.48
CA HIS A 150 1.20 -1.81 7.01
C HIS A 150 1.73 -3.14 6.48
N LEU A 151 2.58 -3.82 7.25
CA LEU A 151 3.17 -5.11 6.88
C LEU A 151 2.35 -6.33 7.37
N SER A 152 1.21 -6.11 7.98
CA SER A 152 0.35 -7.19 8.48
C SER A 152 -0.10 -8.17 7.39
N THR A 153 -0.16 -7.74 6.12
CA THR A 153 -0.42 -8.65 4.99
C THR A 153 0.56 -9.81 4.91
N VAL A 154 1.80 -9.58 5.27
CA VAL A 154 2.86 -10.61 5.28
C VAL A 154 2.87 -11.36 6.59
N LEU A 155 2.73 -10.65 7.71
CA LEU A 155 2.86 -11.22 9.06
C LEU A 155 1.61 -11.99 9.49
N LYS A 156 0.44 -11.59 9.00
CA LYS A 156 -0.88 -12.17 9.35
C LYS A 156 -1.62 -12.68 8.11
N THR A 157 -0.91 -13.30 7.20
CA THR A 157 -1.41 -13.78 5.90
C THR A 157 -2.70 -14.58 6.02
N GLN A 158 -2.86 -15.42 7.05
CA GLN A 158 -4.05 -16.25 7.25
C GLN A 158 -5.32 -15.42 7.48
N ASP A 159 -5.23 -14.29 8.20
CA ASP A 159 -6.38 -13.40 8.40
C ASP A 159 -6.82 -12.77 7.09
N TYR A 160 -5.87 -12.33 6.27
CA TYR A 160 -6.16 -11.79 4.94
C TYR A 160 -6.79 -12.84 4.02
N VAL A 161 -6.22 -14.06 3.98
CA VAL A 161 -6.76 -15.16 3.17
C VAL A 161 -8.19 -15.49 3.58
N ARG A 162 -8.49 -15.53 4.89
CA ARG A 162 -9.84 -15.78 5.41
C ARG A 162 -10.81 -14.71 4.93
N VAL A 163 -10.50 -13.44 5.13
CA VAL A 163 -11.35 -12.29 4.74
C VAL A 163 -11.58 -12.26 3.23
N ILE A 164 -10.55 -12.49 2.43
CA ILE A 164 -10.65 -12.54 0.96
C ILE A 164 -11.55 -13.69 0.53
N ARG A 165 -11.39 -14.87 1.11
CA ARG A 165 -12.18 -16.05 0.77
C ARG A 165 -13.66 -15.86 1.11
N GLU A 166 -13.95 -15.29 2.28
CA GLU A 166 -15.33 -14.92 2.68
C GLU A 166 -15.95 -13.96 1.67
N PHE A 167 -15.24 -12.89 1.31
CA PHE A 167 -15.71 -11.92 0.32
C PHE A 167 -15.98 -12.56 -1.04
N LEU A 168 -15.07 -13.39 -1.54
CA LEU A 168 -15.24 -14.04 -2.84
C LEU A 168 -16.43 -14.99 -2.85
N THR A 169 -16.65 -15.74 -1.77
CA THR A 169 -17.82 -16.64 -1.64
C THR A 169 -19.12 -15.85 -1.60
N GLU A 170 -19.20 -14.76 -0.84
CA GLU A 170 -20.44 -13.97 -0.71
C GLU A 170 -20.76 -13.17 -1.99
N THR A 171 -19.74 -12.77 -2.74
CA THR A 171 -19.92 -11.86 -3.88
C THR A 171 -20.12 -12.61 -5.21
N PHE A 172 -19.56 -13.82 -5.33
CA PHE A 172 -19.47 -14.55 -6.61
C PHE A 172 -19.98 -16.00 -6.55
N ALA A 173 -20.54 -16.46 -5.41
CA ALA A 173 -21.21 -17.78 -5.30
C ALA A 173 -22.73 -17.68 -5.66
#